data_2f7f134077972dce3ebda925122cb6e1
#
_entry.id   2f7f134077972dce3ebda925122cb6e1
#
_cell.length_a   1.000
_cell.length_b   1.000
_cell.length_c   1.000
_cell.angle_alpha   90.00
_cell.angle_beta   90.00
_cell.angle_gamma   90.00
#
_symmetry.space_group_name_H-M   'P 1'
#
loop_
_entity.id
_entity.type
_entity.pdbx_description
1 polymer ?
#
loop_
_entity_poly.entity_id
_entity_poly.type
_entity_poly.pdbx_seq_one_letter_code
_entity_poly.pdbx_strand_id
1 'polypeptide(L)'
;MKPMSEAHFAILRRHMVEVIGIQVDLASEELGKAALDERVLAAMRKVPRHRFVPSFLAPLAYQDTPLPIGFDKTISQPFIVALMTDLLGPEPHDSILEVGTGLGYQAAVLAELSGRVWSVEIVEELAGQAEANLRQLGCSDVAIRIGDGSRGWREHAPYDRALLTAAAERLPPAILDQIKPKGRIVLPLGPDEAQWLTVMTKGRTDRPVLGN
;
A
#
# COMPACT_ATOMS: atom_id res chain seq x y z
N MET A 1 0.88 32.49 -2.50
CA MET A 1 2.06 31.68 -2.18
C MET A 1 2.59 31.06 -3.48
N LYS A 2 3.91 31.08 -3.73
CA LYS A 2 4.48 30.48 -4.95
C LYS A 2 4.27 28.95 -4.90
N PRO A 3 3.80 28.31 -5.99
CA PRO A 3 3.62 26.86 -5.98
C PRO A 3 4.95 26.13 -5.75
N MET A 4 4.91 25.02 -5.05
CA MET A 4 6.09 24.19 -4.83
C MET A 4 6.56 23.55 -6.14
N SER A 5 7.86 23.55 -6.37
CA SER A 5 8.47 22.90 -7.53
C SER A 5 8.70 21.40 -7.26
N GLU A 6 8.89 20.60 -8.33
CA GLU A 6 9.25 19.18 -8.20
C GLU A 6 10.55 19.00 -7.39
N ALA A 7 11.50 19.93 -7.48
CA ALA A 7 12.71 19.90 -6.66
C ALA A 7 12.41 19.99 -5.15
N HIS A 8 11.44 20.84 -4.75
CA HIS A 8 11.00 20.89 -3.35
C HIS A 8 10.35 19.57 -2.91
N PHE A 9 9.47 19.02 -3.73
CA PHE A 9 8.85 17.73 -3.44
C PHE A 9 9.87 16.58 -3.36
N ALA A 10 10.91 16.59 -4.19
CA ALA A 10 11.98 15.61 -4.13
C ALA A 10 12.77 15.66 -2.80
N ILE A 11 12.99 16.86 -2.24
CA ILE A 11 13.60 17.02 -0.91
C ILE A 11 12.69 16.44 0.17
N LEU A 12 11.41 16.82 0.16
CA LEU A 12 10.44 16.33 1.15
C LEU A 12 10.27 14.80 1.08
N ARG A 13 10.29 14.23 -0.13
CA ARG A 13 10.20 12.78 -0.34
C ARG A 13 11.40 12.03 0.26
N ARG A 14 12.63 12.56 0.10
CA ARG A 14 13.81 11.98 0.75
C ARG A 14 13.69 12.04 2.26
N HIS A 15 13.31 13.19 2.80
CA HIS A 15 13.12 13.36 4.24
C HIS A 15 12.05 12.41 4.81
N MET A 16 10.93 12.21 4.10
CA MET A 16 9.91 11.22 4.47
C MET A 16 10.53 9.82 4.66
N VAL A 17 11.40 9.39 3.74
CA VAL A 17 12.04 8.07 3.84
C VAL A 17 13.03 8.00 5.01
N GLU A 18 13.73 9.08 5.34
CA GLU A 18 14.59 9.17 6.53
C GLU A 18 13.76 9.03 7.81
N VAL A 19 12.61 9.73 7.88
CA VAL A 19 11.66 9.61 9.02
C VAL A 19 11.15 8.18 9.17
N ILE A 20 10.79 7.51 8.07
CA ILE A 20 10.38 6.10 8.09
C ILE A 20 11.50 5.23 8.69
N GLY A 21 12.75 5.43 8.28
CA GLY A 21 13.88 4.69 8.83
C GLY A 21 14.04 4.87 10.36
N ILE A 22 13.88 6.10 10.85
CA ILE A 22 13.92 6.40 12.30
C ILE A 22 12.79 5.69 13.04
N GLN A 23 11.58 5.70 12.49
CA GLN A 23 10.43 5.04 13.12
C GLN A 23 10.60 3.52 13.20
N VAL A 24 11.16 2.90 12.16
CA VAL A 24 11.49 1.46 12.16
C VAL A 24 12.51 1.14 13.24
N ASP A 25 13.56 1.96 13.39
CA ASP A 25 14.58 1.77 14.43
C ASP A 25 13.95 1.88 15.82
N LEU A 26 13.12 2.90 16.06
CA LEU A 26 12.42 3.08 17.34
C LEU A 26 11.44 1.94 17.67
N ALA A 27 10.80 1.34 16.67
CA ALA A 27 9.86 0.23 16.81
C ALA A 27 10.53 -1.15 16.61
N SER A 28 11.86 -1.22 16.59
CA SER A 28 12.62 -2.41 16.17
C SER A 28 12.35 -3.64 17.05
N GLU A 29 12.17 -3.47 18.35
CA GLU A 29 11.82 -4.56 19.26
C GLU A 29 10.43 -5.14 18.95
N GLU A 30 9.44 -4.28 18.70
CA GLU A 30 8.07 -4.66 18.40
C GLU A 30 7.95 -5.29 17.01
N LEU A 31 8.63 -4.72 16.02
CA LEU A 31 8.66 -5.22 14.64
C LEU A 31 9.51 -6.48 14.48
N GLY A 32 10.45 -6.73 15.40
CA GLY A 32 11.43 -7.81 15.32
C GLY A 32 12.44 -7.61 14.19
N LYS A 33 12.66 -6.36 13.76
CA LYS A 33 13.63 -5.98 12.72
C LYS A 33 14.04 -4.52 12.85
N ALA A 34 15.33 -4.23 12.58
CA ALA A 34 15.89 -2.88 12.73
C ALA A 34 15.85 -2.02 11.45
N ALA A 35 15.52 -2.59 10.32
CA ALA A 35 15.43 -1.87 9.03
C ALA A 35 14.44 -2.54 8.09
N LEU A 36 13.87 -1.76 7.16
CA LEU A 36 13.09 -2.25 6.03
C LEU A 36 14.01 -2.63 4.86
N ASP A 37 13.49 -3.41 3.92
CA ASP A 37 14.16 -3.71 2.66
C ASP A 37 14.46 -2.41 1.89
N GLU A 38 15.72 -2.22 1.49
CA GLU A 38 16.15 -1.02 0.75
C GLU A 38 15.40 -0.87 -0.58
N ARG A 39 14.93 -1.97 -1.20
CA ARG A 39 14.10 -1.91 -2.41
C ARG A 39 12.78 -1.18 -2.14
N VAL A 40 12.16 -1.39 -0.96
CA VAL A 40 10.94 -0.70 -0.55
C VAL A 40 11.22 0.79 -0.36
N LEU A 41 12.28 1.14 0.36
CA LEU A 41 12.66 2.52 0.57
C LEU A 41 13.02 3.22 -0.75
N ALA A 42 13.67 2.53 -1.69
CA ALA A 42 13.96 3.04 -3.03
C ALA A 42 12.67 3.29 -3.84
N ALA A 43 11.69 2.39 -3.80
CA ALA A 43 10.38 2.58 -4.42
C ALA A 43 9.66 3.82 -3.82
N MET A 44 9.68 3.98 -2.50
CA MET A 44 9.10 5.13 -1.82
C MET A 44 9.81 6.46 -2.19
N ARG A 45 11.14 6.43 -2.43
CA ARG A 45 11.89 7.59 -2.93
C ARG A 45 11.55 7.93 -4.39
N LYS A 46 11.17 6.94 -5.18
CA LYS A 46 10.85 7.10 -6.60
C LYS A 46 9.43 7.60 -6.82
N VAL A 47 8.44 6.99 -6.16
CA VAL A 47 7.02 7.30 -6.38
C VAL A 47 6.63 8.65 -5.79
N PRO A 48 6.12 9.62 -6.59
CA PRO A 48 5.81 10.97 -6.14
C PRO A 48 4.45 11.03 -5.41
N ARG A 49 4.45 10.78 -4.10
CA ARG A 49 3.24 10.69 -3.28
C ARG A 49 2.31 11.92 -3.42
N HIS A 50 2.85 13.12 -3.63
CA HIS A 50 2.06 14.35 -3.81
C HIS A 50 1.15 14.33 -5.06
N ARG A 51 1.35 13.38 -5.99
CA ARG A 51 0.48 13.15 -7.14
C ARG A 51 -0.76 12.30 -6.81
N PHE A 52 -0.79 11.71 -5.62
CA PHE A 52 -1.83 10.81 -5.13
C PHE A 52 -2.64 11.41 -3.97
N VAL A 53 -2.64 12.72 -3.86
CA VAL A 53 -3.46 13.48 -2.90
C VAL A 53 -4.16 14.63 -3.62
N PRO A 54 -5.27 15.16 -3.09
CA PRO A 54 -5.85 16.41 -3.60
C PRO A 54 -4.80 17.52 -3.68
N SER A 55 -4.81 18.34 -4.73
CA SER A 55 -3.76 19.32 -5.02
C SER A 55 -3.47 20.30 -3.87
N PHE A 56 -4.49 20.67 -3.10
CA PHE A 56 -4.33 21.55 -1.94
C PHE A 56 -3.60 20.87 -0.75
N LEU A 57 -3.56 19.54 -0.71
CA LEU A 57 -2.81 18.75 0.28
C LEU A 57 -1.41 18.35 -0.19
N ALA A 58 -1.06 18.63 -1.45
CA ALA A 58 0.27 18.28 -1.98
C ALA A 58 1.45 18.75 -1.11
N PRO A 59 1.43 19.94 -0.47
CA PRO A 59 2.50 20.37 0.44
C PRO A 59 2.64 19.49 1.69
N LEU A 60 1.58 18.79 2.10
CA LEU A 60 1.54 17.93 3.28
C LEU A 60 1.79 16.45 2.95
N ALA A 61 1.84 16.11 1.66
CA ALA A 61 1.88 14.71 1.19
C ALA A 61 3.03 13.87 1.75
N TYR A 62 4.10 14.49 2.21
CA TYR A 62 5.29 13.84 2.72
C TYR A 62 5.43 13.87 4.25
N GLN A 63 4.41 14.41 4.94
CA GLN A 63 4.30 14.23 6.40
C GLN A 63 3.89 12.79 6.68
N ASP A 64 4.41 12.23 7.78
CA ASP A 64 4.11 10.86 8.17
C ASP A 64 2.77 10.76 8.92
N THR A 65 1.71 11.05 8.18
CA THR A 65 0.32 11.01 8.64
C THR A 65 -0.61 10.59 7.50
N PRO A 66 -1.76 9.94 7.78
CA PRO A 66 -2.80 9.75 6.78
C PRO A 66 -3.41 11.09 6.36
N LEU A 67 -3.79 11.22 5.10
CA LEU A 67 -4.44 12.43 4.57
C LEU A 67 -5.78 12.07 3.91
N PRO A 68 -6.81 12.93 4.02
CA PRO A 68 -8.10 12.69 3.39
C PRO A 68 -7.99 12.75 1.86
N ILE A 69 -8.64 11.81 1.17
CA ILE A 69 -8.70 11.74 -0.29
C ILE A 69 -10.13 11.86 -0.83
N GLY A 70 -11.09 12.18 0.02
CA GLY A 70 -12.52 12.21 -0.31
C GLY A 70 -13.22 10.90 0.05
N PHE A 71 -14.57 10.92 -0.02
CA PHE A 71 -15.43 9.75 0.21
C PHE A 71 -15.18 9.05 1.55
N ASP A 72 -14.84 9.80 2.59
CA ASP A 72 -14.44 9.29 3.92
C ASP A 72 -13.27 8.29 3.86
N LYS A 73 -12.40 8.44 2.86
CA LYS A 73 -11.19 7.63 2.68
C LYS A 73 -9.94 8.49 2.87
N THR A 74 -8.85 7.80 3.19
CA THR A 74 -7.54 8.41 3.37
C THR A 74 -6.48 7.68 2.54
N ILE A 75 -5.44 8.41 2.15
CA ILE A 75 -4.18 7.77 1.79
C ILE A 75 -3.47 7.39 3.09
N SER A 76 -3.01 6.15 3.19
CA SER A 76 -2.34 5.64 4.39
C SER A 76 -1.09 6.44 4.75
N GLN A 77 -0.76 6.51 6.03
CA GLN A 77 0.50 7.07 6.55
C GLN A 77 1.71 6.46 5.82
N PRO A 78 2.72 7.24 5.42
CA PRO A 78 3.91 6.73 4.73
C PRO A 78 4.62 5.57 5.42
N PHE A 79 4.80 5.63 6.74
CA PHE A 79 5.36 4.53 7.52
C PHE A 79 4.57 3.22 7.35
N ILE A 80 3.23 3.28 7.40
CA ILE A 80 2.37 2.10 7.23
C ILE A 80 2.48 1.54 5.81
N VAL A 81 2.52 2.40 4.77
CA VAL A 81 2.74 1.97 3.38
C VAL A 81 4.07 1.22 3.25
N ALA A 82 5.15 1.77 3.80
CA ALA A 82 6.48 1.15 3.77
C ALA A 82 6.49 -0.18 4.52
N LEU A 83 5.95 -0.21 5.75
CA LEU A 83 5.91 -1.41 6.59
C LEU A 83 5.07 -2.52 5.95
N MET A 84 3.87 -2.22 5.48
CA MET A 84 3.02 -3.22 4.83
C MET A 84 3.67 -3.78 3.56
N THR A 85 4.32 -2.94 2.76
CA THR A 85 5.04 -3.37 1.56
C THR A 85 6.23 -4.27 1.91
N ASP A 86 6.99 -3.90 2.92
CA ASP A 86 8.13 -4.69 3.41
C ASP A 86 7.68 -6.06 3.98
N LEU A 87 6.64 -6.07 4.80
CA LEU A 87 6.05 -7.29 5.33
C LEU A 87 5.47 -8.19 4.24
N LEU A 88 4.91 -7.63 3.19
CA LEU A 88 4.46 -8.36 2.01
C LEU A 88 5.64 -9.04 1.31
N GLY A 89 6.78 -8.38 1.24
CA GLY A 89 8.02 -8.86 0.62
C GLY A 89 7.85 -9.15 -0.87
N PRO A 90 7.44 -8.17 -1.70
CA PRO A 90 7.20 -8.38 -3.13
C PRO A 90 8.48 -8.74 -3.88
N GLU A 91 8.34 -9.62 -4.87
CA GLU A 91 9.42 -10.03 -5.77
C GLU A 91 9.14 -9.57 -7.21
N PRO A 92 10.18 -9.37 -8.06
CA PRO A 92 10.04 -8.74 -9.38
C PRO A 92 9.06 -9.42 -10.33
N HIS A 93 8.74 -10.68 -10.13
CA HIS A 93 7.84 -11.45 -11.00
C HIS A 93 6.49 -11.76 -10.34
N ASP A 94 6.26 -11.25 -9.12
CA ASP A 94 5.03 -11.51 -8.40
C ASP A 94 3.83 -10.87 -9.09
N SER A 95 2.71 -11.60 -9.09
CA SER A 95 1.37 -11.10 -9.36
C SER A 95 0.72 -10.76 -8.01
N ILE A 96 0.39 -9.51 -7.79
CA ILE A 96 -0.10 -8.99 -6.52
C ILE A 96 -1.55 -8.55 -6.64
N LEU A 97 -2.39 -8.99 -5.70
CA LEU A 97 -3.73 -8.43 -5.49
C LEU A 97 -3.65 -7.30 -4.46
N GLU A 98 -4.13 -6.12 -4.81
CA GLU A 98 -4.37 -5.03 -3.87
C GLU A 98 -5.88 -4.83 -3.68
N VAL A 99 -6.32 -4.59 -2.44
CA VAL A 99 -7.69 -4.22 -2.10
C VAL A 99 -7.68 -2.87 -1.41
N GLY A 100 -8.37 -1.89 -2.03
CA GLY A 100 -8.38 -0.50 -1.60
C GLY A 100 -7.34 0.35 -2.35
N THR A 101 -7.60 0.62 -3.64
CA THR A 101 -6.71 1.41 -4.50
C THR A 101 -6.55 2.85 -4.03
N GLY A 102 -7.64 3.46 -3.53
CA GLY A 102 -7.70 4.88 -3.23
C GLY A 102 -7.36 5.71 -4.46
N LEU A 103 -6.34 6.58 -4.35
CA LEU A 103 -5.83 7.36 -5.49
C LEU A 103 -4.63 6.70 -6.20
N GLY A 104 -4.23 5.46 -5.79
CA GLY A 104 -3.26 4.63 -6.50
C GLY A 104 -1.83 4.67 -5.96
N TYR A 105 -1.55 5.28 -4.81
CA TYR A 105 -0.19 5.41 -4.28
C TYR A 105 0.44 4.06 -3.91
N GLN A 106 -0.27 3.23 -3.14
CA GLN A 106 0.22 1.90 -2.75
C GLN A 106 0.40 1.01 -3.99
N ALA A 107 -0.53 1.05 -4.94
CA ALA A 107 -0.42 0.34 -6.22
C ALA A 107 0.85 0.75 -6.99
N ALA A 108 1.16 2.05 -7.05
CA ALA A 108 2.37 2.56 -7.69
C ALA A 108 3.65 2.08 -7.00
N VAL A 109 3.67 2.04 -5.65
CA VAL A 109 4.81 1.50 -4.88
C VAL A 109 4.99 0.00 -5.14
N LEU A 110 3.91 -0.77 -5.17
CA LEU A 110 3.96 -2.21 -5.47
C LEU A 110 4.46 -2.47 -6.90
N ALA A 111 4.03 -1.67 -7.87
CA ALA A 111 4.44 -1.81 -9.27
C ALA A 111 5.95 -1.56 -9.50
N GLU A 112 6.61 -0.80 -8.62
CA GLU A 112 8.07 -0.65 -8.65
C GLU A 112 8.83 -1.90 -8.19
N LEU A 113 8.15 -2.83 -7.52
CA LEU A 113 8.75 -3.98 -6.83
C LEU A 113 8.31 -5.33 -7.39
N SER A 114 7.27 -5.34 -8.22
CA SER A 114 6.62 -6.58 -8.68
C SER A 114 6.34 -6.58 -10.19
N GLY A 115 5.95 -7.72 -10.73
CA GLY A 115 5.65 -7.87 -12.16
C GLY A 115 4.28 -7.32 -12.56
N ARG A 116 3.26 -7.47 -11.71
CA ARG A 116 1.89 -7.02 -12.02
C ARG A 116 1.08 -6.76 -10.76
N VAL A 117 0.34 -5.67 -10.72
CA VAL A 117 -0.59 -5.31 -9.65
C VAL A 117 -2.03 -5.29 -10.18
N TRP A 118 -2.89 -6.01 -9.50
CA TRP A 118 -4.33 -6.08 -9.74
C TRP A 118 -5.03 -5.43 -8.56
N SER A 119 -5.53 -4.23 -8.74
CA SER A 119 -6.08 -3.42 -7.66
C SER A 119 -7.59 -3.31 -7.75
N VAL A 120 -8.29 -3.45 -6.63
CA VAL A 120 -9.76 -3.37 -6.57
C VAL A 120 -10.16 -2.19 -5.69
N GLU A 121 -11.00 -1.30 -6.24
CA GLU A 121 -11.54 -0.12 -5.56
C GLU A 121 -13.07 -0.15 -5.61
N ILE A 122 -13.71 0.13 -4.48
CA ILE A 122 -15.18 0.14 -4.40
C ILE A 122 -15.77 1.49 -4.82
N VAL A 123 -15.02 2.57 -4.67
CA VAL A 123 -15.46 3.94 -5.03
C VAL A 123 -15.03 4.23 -6.46
N GLU A 124 -16.01 4.33 -7.37
CA GLU A 124 -15.76 4.52 -8.80
C GLU A 124 -14.96 5.78 -9.10
N GLU A 125 -15.26 6.88 -8.42
CA GLU A 125 -14.57 8.17 -8.59
C GLU A 125 -13.10 8.10 -8.17
N LEU A 126 -12.78 7.36 -7.10
CA LEU A 126 -11.39 7.15 -6.68
C LEU A 126 -10.66 6.26 -7.69
N ALA A 127 -11.29 5.19 -8.16
CA ALA A 127 -10.73 4.32 -9.19
C ALA A 127 -10.36 5.09 -10.47
N GLY A 128 -11.28 5.93 -10.96
CA GLY A 128 -11.04 6.76 -12.14
C GLY A 128 -9.89 7.77 -11.95
N GLN A 129 -9.78 8.37 -10.77
CA GLN A 129 -8.66 9.25 -10.43
C GLN A 129 -7.34 8.48 -10.31
N ALA A 130 -7.36 7.29 -9.71
CA ALA A 130 -6.18 6.42 -9.62
C ALA A 130 -5.66 6.01 -11.00
N GLU A 131 -6.53 5.61 -11.91
CA GLU A 131 -6.15 5.30 -13.30
C GLU A 131 -5.49 6.50 -13.99
N ALA A 132 -6.03 7.70 -13.81
CA ALA A 132 -5.46 8.92 -14.37
C ALA A 132 -4.07 9.22 -13.79
N ASN A 133 -3.91 9.11 -12.46
CA ASN A 133 -2.64 9.32 -11.77
C ASN A 133 -1.56 8.33 -12.23
N LEU A 134 -1.89 7.04 -12.25
CA LEU A 134 -0.97 5.96 -12.65
C LEU A 134 -0.55 6.10 -14.10
N ARG A 135 -1.48 6.42 -15.00
CA ARG A 135 -1.20 6.67 -16.42
C ARG A 135 -0.25 7.84 -16.62
N GLN A 136 -0.45 8.96 -15.89
CA GLN A 136 0.46 10.12 -15.94
C GLN A 136 1.89 9.79 -15.49
N LEU A 137 2.06 8.79 -14.63
CA LEU A 137 3.35 8.32 -14.13
C LEU A 137 3.93 7.16 -14.94
N GLY A 138 3.23 6.69 -15.97
CA GLY A 138 3.68 5.58 -16.81
C GLY A 138 3.62 4.21 -16.12
N CYS A 139 2.83 4.06 -15.06
CA CYS A 139 2.64 2.80 -14.35
C CYS A 139 1.70 1.87 -15.15
N SER A 140 2.21 1.22 -16.18
CA SER A 140 1.44 0.31 -17.07
C SER A 140 1.13 -1.05 -16.44
N ASP A 141 1.85 -1.41 -15.38
CA ASP A 141 1.76 -2.74 -14.75
C ASP A 141 0.71 -2.81 -13.64
N VAL A 142 -0.10 -1.76 -13.50
CA VAL A 142 -1.26 -1.71 -12.59
C VAL A 142 -2.53 -1.77 -13.42
N ALA A 143 -3.41 -2.71 -13.09
CA ALA A 143 -4.79 -2.74 -13.57
C ALA A 143 -5.74 -2.47 -12.41
N ILE A 144 -6.75 -1.65 -12.63
CA ILE A 144 -7.76 -1.31 -11.63
C ILE A 144 -9.12 -1.89 -12.04
N ARG A 145 -9.85 -2.41 -11.05
CA ARG A 145 -11.22 -2.86 -11.19
C ARG A 145 -12.09 -2.16 -10.14
N ILE A 146 -13.23 -1.64 -10.58
CA ILE A 146 -14.28 -1.15 -9.70
C ILE A 146 -15.09 -2.33 -9.16
N GLY A 147 -15.23 -2.43 -7.83
CA GLY A 147 -16.02 -3.48 -7.21
C GLY A 147 -15.73 -3.75 -5.75
N ASP A 148 -16.42 -4.75 -5.23
CA ASP A 148 -16.25 -5.24 -3.85
C ASP A 148 -14.94 -6.02 -3.71
N GLY A 149 -13.97 -5.41 -3.03
CA GLY A 149 -12.64 -5.98 -2.81
C GLY A 149 -12.63 -7.27 -1.99
N SER A 150 -13.68 -7.55 -1.19
CA SER A 150 -13.80 -8.80 -0.43
C SER A 150 -13.90 -10.04 -1.33
N ARG A 151 -14.27 -9.85 -2.61
CA ARG A 151 -14.35 -10.90 -3.63
C ARG A 151 -13.03 -11.14 -4.35
N GLY A 152 -12.02 -10.26 -4.13
CA GLY A 152 -10.78 -10.27 -4.90
C GLY A 152 -11.01 -10.02 -6.39
N TRP A 153 -10.14 -10.58 -7.22
CA TRP A 153 -10.25 -10.51 -8.69
C TRP A 153 -9.90 -11.87 -9.31
N ARG A 154 -10.89 -12.74 -9.37
CA ARG A 154 -10.74 -14.16 -9.69
C ARG A 154 -10.13 -14.44 -11.08
N GLU A 155 -10.43 -13.57 -12.06
CA GLU A 155 -9.98 -13.74 -13.44
C GLU A 155 -8.44 -13.70 -13.60
N HIS A 156 -7.74 -13.14 -12.64
CA HIS A 156 -6.28 -13.02 -12.64
C HIS A 156 -5.58 -13.86 -11.56
N ALA A 157 -6.37 -14.62 -10.79
CA ALA A 157 -5.84 -15.56 -9.79
C ALA A 157 -5.16 -16.77 -10.47
N PRO A 158 -4.23 -17.47 -9.79
CA PRO A 158 -3.81 -17.23 -8.42
C PRO A 158 -2.70 -16.20 -8.27
N TYR A 159 -2.72 -15.44 -7.17
CA TYR A 159 -1.75 -14.40 -6.83
C TYR A 159 -0.61 -14.94 -5.96
N ASP A 160 0.57 -14.37 -6.12
CA ASP A 160 1.71 -14.64 -5.25
C ASP A 160 1.50 -13.99 -3.88
N ARG A 161 0.92 -12.78 -3.89
CA ARG A 161 0.72 -11.97 -2.69
C ARG A 161 -0.58 -11.19 -2.76
N ALA A 162 -1.10 -10.80 -1.57
CA ALA A 162 -2.18 -9.83 -1.47
C ALA A 162 -1.91 -8.79 -0.39
N LEU A 163 -2.26 -7.55 -0.65
CA LEU A 163 -2.20 -6.44 0.30
C LEU A 163 -3.57 -5.79 0.39
N LEU A 164 -4.15 -5.74 1.59
CA LEU A 164 -5.41 -5.08 1.83
C LEU A 164 -5.14 -3.81 2.64
N THR A 165 -5.44 -2.65 2.05
CA THR A 165 -5.27 -1.36 2.71
C THR A 165 -6.47 -0.98 3.58
N ALA A 166 -7.60 -1.66 3.37
CA ALA A 166 -8.79 -1.53 4.19
C ALA A 166 -8.79 -2.58 5.30
N ALA A 167 -9.17 -2.18 6.50
CA ALA A 167 -9.32 -3.07 7.63
C ALA A 167 -10.45 -4.08 7.43
N ALA A 168 -10.31 -5.26 8.00
CA ALA A 168 -11.33 -6.29 8.01
C ALA A 168 -11.37 -7.01 9.37
N GLU A 169 -12.55 -7.35 9.85
CA GLU A 169 -12.68 -8.16 11.07
C GLU A 169 -12.05 -9.55 10.90
N ARG A 170 -12.11 -10.09 9.69
CA ARG A 170 -11.52 -11.36 9.28
C ARG A 170 -11.12 -11.32 7.81
N LEU A 171 -10.11 -12.12 7.45
CA LEU A 171 -9.73 -12.28 6.04
C LEU A 171 -10.90 -12.85 5.23
N PRO A 172 -11.33 -12.20 4.13
CA PRO A 172 -12.35 -12.74 3.25
C PRO A 172 -11.90 -14.07 2.64
N PRO A 173 -12.70 -15.15 2.76
CA PRO A 173 -12.33 -16.47 2.23
C PRO A 173 -12.02 -16.45 0.74
N ALA A 174 -12.75 -15.64 -0.05
CA ALA A 174 -12.53 -15.51 -1.49
C ALA A 174 -11.12 -14.98 -1.83
N ILE A 175 -10.52 -14.13 -0.99
CA ILE A 175 -9.14 -13.68 -1.18
C ILE A 175 -8.16 -14.83 -0.89
N LEU A 176 -8.34 -15.53 0.23
CA LEU A 176 -7.47 -16.66 0.58
C LEU A 176 -7.48 -17.75 -0.51
N ASP A 177 -8.65 -18.04 -1.11
CA ASP A 177 -8.77 -19.01 -2.20
C ASP A 177 -7.94 -18.61 -3.43
N GLN A 178 -7.81 -17.30 -3.68
CA GLN A 178 -7.09 -16.74 -4.83
C GLN A 178 -5.58 -16.60 -4.62
N ILE A 179 -5.05 -16.96 -3.45
CA ILE A 179 -3.60 -16.90 -3.16
C ILE A 179 -2.96 -18.27 -3.45
N LYS A 180 -1.76 -18.25 -4.03
CA LYS A 180 -0.93 -19.44 -4.25
C LYS A 180 -0.57 -20.13 -2.92
N PRO A 181 -0.29 -21.45 -2.90
CA PRO A 181 0.32 -22.09 -1.73
C PRO A 181 1.59 -21.35 -1.30
N LYS A 182 1.74 -21.09 0.00
CA LYS A 182 2.82 -20.26 0.59
C LYS A 182 2.80 -18.79 0.20
N GLY A 183 1.80 -18.31 -0.57
CA GLY A 183 1.61 -16.90 -0.85
C GLY A 183 1.29 -16.11 0.41
N ARG A 184 1.67 -14.83 0.43
CA ARG A 184 1.60 -13.98 1.61
C ARG A 184 0.49 -12.94 1.47
N ILE A 185 -0.17 -12.65 2.58
CA ILE A 185 -1.23 -11.65 2.69
C ILE A 185 -0.85 -10.71 3.82
N VAL A 186 -0.98 -9.41 3.61
CA VAL A 186 -0.79 -8.38 4.64
C VAL A 186 -2.05 -7.52 4.72
N LEU A 187 -2.58 -7.37 5.94
CA LEU A 187 -3.81 -6.59 6.16
C LEU A 187 -3.91 -6.11 7.61
N PRO A 188 -4.59 -4.99 7.88
CA PRO A 188 -5.12 -4.67 9.20
C PRO A 188 -6.28 -5.62 9.52
N LEU A 189 -6.17 -6.38 10.59
CA LEU A 189 -7.15 -7.40 11.00
C LEU A 189 -7.64 -7.15 12.41
N GLY A 190 -8.93 -7.23 12.63
CA GLY A 190 -9.58 -7.07 13.92
C GLY A 190 -10.78 -6.14 13.88
N PRO A 191 -11.53 -6.02 14.98
CA PRO A 191 -12.63 -5.08 15.12
C PRO A 191 -12.12 -3.62 15.06
N ASP A 192 -13.01 -2.68 14.78
CA ASP A 192 -12.65 -1.26 14.58
C ASP A 192 -11.88 -0.65 15.77
N GLU A 193 -12.14 -1.13 17.00
CA GLU A 193 -11.50 -0.62 18.20
C GLU A 193 -10.12 -1.24 18.50
N ALA A 194 -9.76 -2.34 17.80
CA ALA A 194 -8.51 -3.07 18.06
C ALA A 194 -8.03 -3.81 16.81
N GLN A 195 -7.33 -3.11 15.94
CA GLN A 195 -6.78 -3.69 14.72
C GLN A 195 -5.29 -4.00 14.87
N TRP A 196 -4.88 -5.10 14.27
CA TRP A 196 -3.49 -5.53 14.24
C TRP A 196 -3.04 -5.67 12.80
N LEU A 197 -1.92 -5.04 12.47
CA LEU A 197 -1.29 -5.34 11.19
C LEU A 197 -0.81 -6.80 11.23
N THR A 198 -1.37 -7.62 10.36
CA THR A 198 -1.23 -9.07 10.39
C THR A 198 -0.62 -9.57 9.08
N VAL A 199 0.35 -10.47 9.22
CA VAL A 199 0.94 -11.22 8.10
C VAL A 199 0.43 -12.64 8.14
N MET A 200 -0.25 -13.04 7.06
CA MET A 200 -0.74 -14.41 6.85
C MET A 200 0.03 -15.06 5.72
N THR A 201 0.34 -16.34 5.89
CA THR A 201 0.92 -17.14 4.82
C THR A 201 0.02 -18.34 4.56
N LYS A 202 -0.47 -18.53 3.33
CA LYS A 202 -1.37 -19.63 3.02
C LYS A 202 -0.76 -20.99 3.40
N GLY A 203 -1.43 -21.70 4.30
CA GLY A 203 -0.96 -22.98 4.86
C GLY A 203 -0.11 -22.87 6.13
N ARG A 204 -0.03 -21.69 6.76
CA ARG A 204 0.63 -21.48 8.07
C ARG A 204 -0.29 -20.71 9.02
N THR A 205 0.05 -20.73 10.32
CA THR A 205 -0.64 -19.93 11.34
C THR A 205 -0.32 -18.44 11.14
N ASP A 206 -1.31 -17.60 11.36
CA ASP A 206 -1.22 -16.13 11.26
C ASP A 206 -0.29 -15.53 12.31
N ARG A 207 0.34 -14.40 11.98
CA ARG A 207 1.24 -13.71 12.87
C ARG A 207 0.88 -12.20 12.91
N PRO A 208 0.40 -11.68 14.06
CA PRO A 208 0.30 -10.23 14.27
C PRO A 208 1.70 -9.61 14.37
N VAL A 209 1.85 -8.39 13.85
CA VAL A 209 3.14 -7.67 13.81
C VAL A 209 3.07 -6.36 14.57
N LEU A 210 2.01 -5.59 14.41
CA LEU A 210 1.84 -4.28 15.04
C LEU A 210 0.37 -4.07 15.41
N GLY A 211 0.10 -3.62 16.65
CA GLY A 211 -1.22 -3.22 17.12
C GLY A 211 -1.44 -1.69 17.04
N ASN A 212 -2.71 -1.28 17.04
CA ASN A 212 -3.09 0.12 17.21
C ASN A 212 -2.96 0.52 18.68
#